data_3658152ff3a25fca00a519008a40a3e0
#
_entry.id   3658152ff3a25fca00a519008a40a3e0
#
_cell.length_a   1.000
_cell.length_b   1.000
_cell.length_c   1.000
_cell.angle_alpha   90.00
_cell.angle_beta   90.00
_cell.angle_gamma   90.00
#
_symmetry.space_group_name_H-M   'P 1'
#
loop_
_entity.id
_entity.type
_entity.pdbx_description
1 polymer ?
#
loop_
_entity_poly.entity_id
_entity_poly.type
_entity_poly.pdbx_seq_one_letter_code
_entity_poly.pdbx_strand_id
1 'polypeptide(L)'
;MKNIEKYINLLHNDKVCQYLSLKGWHEISTLFEGKVRQFLAPNEEYAILIPMTKDFSDYYHVMHDSLLTVATFDNKTLNALFNVLINPSSDILKWRIADDNTSLGAISFNTMLDNIDNIKNILATTCIDIMSPSQYHKKVMVTDVQNQIASYKFGQTEIGSYILNLVSPLGFYQYQLFDPNVEELPINRRINMRMLKNINDIQQSVLDNSSQLDENVASGNISVNFLNALTKIYDDNKDSDISISAAWDVNIPTIIENPVSSLTLCPRCIEKVAQTAEKYTPTQEQNVQKTYYGKITNISGAPEVDSREKLVITLASIGDENQKVTVKVELDNSIYSHIVTDAFENGANVKVTGINTITAKTIKLLNAEIVKLD
;
A
#
# COMPACT_ATOMS: atom_id res chain seq x y z
N MET A 1 -8.16 41.54 6.08
CA MET A 1 -8.85 40.45 6.81
C MET A 1 -9.50 39.42 5.88
N LYS A 2 -10.42 39.77 4.98
CA LYS A 2 -11.15 38.76 4.13
C LYS A 2 -10.27 37.71 3.39
N ASN A 3 -9.08 38.07 2.94
CA ASN A 3 -8.17 37.11 2.31
C ASN A 3 -7.52 36.15 3.32
N ILE A 4 -7.23 36.61 4.53
CA ILE A 4 -6.59 35.81 5.59
C ILE A 4 -7.60 34.79 6.16
N GLU A 5 -8.85 35.20 6.37
CA GLU A 5 -9.93 34.30 6.80
C GLU A 5 -10.10 33.11 5.84
N LYS A 6 -9.92 33.33 4.52
CA LYS A 6 -9.95 32.24 3.53
C LYS A 6 -8.85 31.21 3.77
N TYR A 7 -7.63 31.64 4.09
CA TYR A 7 -6.52 30.73 4.40
C TYR A 7 -6.74 30.03 5.74
N ILE A 8 -7.18 30.74 6.78
CA ILE A 8 -7.50 30.16 8.09
C ILE A 8 -8.60 29.09 7.95
N ASN A 9 -9.58 29.29 7.06
CA ASN A 9 -10.63 28.31 6.80
C ASN A 9 -10.13 27.00 6.17
N LEU A 10 -9.01 27.02 5.47
CA LEU A 10 -8.39 25.84 4.86
C LEU A 10 -7.51 25.05 5.86
N LEU A 11 -7.21 25.64 7.03
CA LEU A 11 -6.41 24.99 8.05
C LEU A 11 -7.21 23.92 8.80
N HIS A 12 -6.52 22.86 9.14
CA HIS A 12 -6.95 21.87 10.12
C HIS A 12 -6.25 22.18 11.45
N ASN A 13 -7.01 22.52 12.49
CA ASN A 13 -6.45 22.98 13.77
C ASN A 13 -5.53 21.94 14.42
N ASP A 14 -5.86 20.64 14.30
CA ASP A 14 -4.97 19.56 14.76
C ASP A 14 -3.61 19.56 14.06
N LYS A 15 -3.56 19.89 12.75
CA LYS A 15 -2.29 20.01 12.01
C LYS A 15 -1.48 21.21 12.47
N VAL A 16 -2.15 22.30 12.84
CA VAL A 16 -1.47 23.46 13.44
C VAL A 16 -0.83 23.06 14.76
N CYS A 17 -1.57 22.36 15.63
CA CYS A 17 -1.04 21.85 16.89
C CYS A 17 0.15 20.89 16.67
N GLN A 18 0.03 19.98 15.70
CA GLN A 18 1.12 19.07 15.33
C GLN A 18 2.37 19.83 14.86
N TYR A 19 2.20 20.85 13.99
CA TYR A 19 3.30 21.71 13.55
C TYR A 19 3.98 22.40 14.73
N LEU A 20 3.21 22.95 15.66
CA LEU A 20 3.73 23.61 16.87
C LEU A 20 4.57 22.64 17.70
N SER A 21 4.04 21.45 17.98
CA SER A 21 4.78 20.44 18.74
C SER A 21 6.08 20.03 18.06
N LEU A 22 6.08 19.86 16.73
CA LEU A 22 7.28 19.56 15.94
C LEU A 22 8.31 20.70 15.96
N LYS A 23 7.84 21.95 16.12
CA LYS A 23 8.71 23.13 16.28
C LYS A 23 9.15 23.38 17.72
N GLY A 24 8.89 22.43 18.62
CA GLY A 24 9.27 22.51 20.02
C GLY A 24 8.38 23.39 20.89
N TRP A 25 7.22 23.83 20.37
CA TRP A 25 6.21 24.48 21.20
C TRP A 25 5.56 23.43 22.11
N HIS A 26 5.41 23.78 23.40
CA HIS A 26 4.85 22.87 24.40
C HIS A 26 3.41 23.23 24.71
N GLU A 27 2.50 22.28 24.63
CA GLU A 27 1.14 22.44 25.12
C GLU A 27 1.17 22.53 26.65
N ILE A 28 0.75 23.66 27.21
CA ILE A 28 0.81 23.93 28.64
C ILE A 28 -0.56 23.82 29.33
N SER A 29 -1.63 24.02 28.59
CA SER A 29 -3.01 23.89 29.13
C SER A 29 -4.05 23.75 28.03
N THR A 30 -5.21 23.25 28.42
CA THR A 30 -6.45 23.30 27.64
C THR A 30 -7.49 24.13 28.38
N LEU A 31 -8.19 24.98 27.64
CA LEU A 31 -9.23 25.87 28.14
C LEU A 31 -10.59 25.52 27.52
N PHE A 32 -11.67 25.93 28.19
CA PHE A 32 -13.03 25.73 27.70
C PHE A 32 -13.35 24.27 27.33
N GLU A 33 -13.08 23.34 28.24
CA GLU A 33 -13.33 21.91 28.04
C GLU A 33 -12.59 21.32 26.80
N GLY A 34 -11.37 21.76 26.54
CA GLY A 34 -10.56 21.28 25.42
C GLY A 34 -10.80 22.00 24.10
N LYS A 35 -11.69 23.00 24.07
CA LYS A 35 -11.97 23.77 22.84
C LYS A 35 -10.89 24.78 22.46
N VAL A 36 -9.97 25.10 23.37
CA VAL A 36 -8.78 25.94 23.10
C VAL A 36 -7.56 25.27 23.71
N ARG A 37 -6.49 25.16 22.95
CA ARG A 37 -5.19 24.66 23.41
C ARG A 37 -4.21 25.83 23.53
N GLN A 38 -3.47 25.88 24.63
CA GLN A 38 -2.46 26.88 24.87
C GLN A 38 -1.07 26.29 24.68
N PHE A 39 -0.26 26.96 23.87
CA PHE A 39 1.11 26.55 23.60
C PHE A 39 2.08 27.63 24.06
N LEU A 40 3.24 27.18 24.61
CA LEU A 40 4.37 28.01 24.98
C LEU A 40 5.53 27.78 24.00
N ALA A 41 6.16 28.85 23.55
CA ALA A 41 7.30 28.76 22.65
C ALA A 41 8.52 28.09 23.31
N PRO A 42 9.47 27.51 22.54
CA PRO A 42 10.69 26.89 23.09
C PRO A 42 11.57 27.83 23.92
N ASN A 43 11.51 29.14 23.65
CA ASN A 43 12.25 30.16 24.40
C ASN A 43 11.44 30.75 25.57
N GLU A 44 10.21 30.25 25.81
CA GLU A 44 9.28 30.69 26.85
C GLU A 44 8.84 32.18 26.77
N GLU A 45 9.22 32.91 25.70
CA GLU A 45 8.87 34.33 25.54
C GLU A 45 7.48 34.56 24.96
N TYR A 46 6.93 33.56 24.27
CA TYR A 46 5.63 33.66 23.57
C TYR A 46 4.68 32.59 24.01
N ALA A 47 3.45 32.97 24.32
CA ALA A 47 2.34 32.05 24.52
C ALA A 47 1.24 32.35 23.51
N ILE A 48 0.67 31.30 22.92
CA ILE A 48 -0.38 31.41 21.90
C ILE A 48 -1.56 30.50 22.23
N LEU A 49 -2.72 30.83 21.65
CA LEU A 49 -3.96 30.07 21.81
C LEU A 49 -4.41 29.52 20.46
N ILE A 50 -4.64 28.24 20.39
CA ILE A 50 -5.18 27.58 19.20
C ILE A 50 -6.61 27.13 19.50
N PRO A 51 -7.65 27.84 18.98
CA PRO A 51 -9.02 27.42 19.13
C PRO A 51 -9.29 26.20 18.25
N MET A 52 -9.87 25.15 18.83
CA MET A 52 -10.14 23.87 18.16
C MET A 52 -11.50 23.82 17.46
N THR A 53 -12.35 24.81 17.72
CA THR A 53 -13.68 24.95 17.10
C THR A 53 -13.86 26.37 16.55
N LYS A 54 -14.65 26.49 15.48
CA LYS A 54 -14.99 27.77 14.85
C LYS A 54 -16.17 28.49 15.51
N ASP A 55 -16.72 27.94 16.60
CA ASP A 55 -17.89 28.49 17.29
C ASP A 55 -17.61 29.78 18.07
N PHE A 56 -16.33 30.10 18.31
CA PHE A 56 -15.96 31.35 18.97
C PHE A 56 -16.08 32.53 18.03
N SER A 57 -16.69 33.61 18.51
CA SER A 57 -16.92 34.85 17.73
C SER A 57 -15.62 35.53 17.29
N ASP A 58 -14.54 35.32 18.02
CA ASP A 58 -13.19 35.84 17.80
C ASP A 58 -12.20 34.82 17.19
N TYR A 59 -12.73 33.65 16.74
CA TYR A 59 -11.93 32.55 16.19
C TYR A 59 -10.85 33.02 15.20
N TYR A 60 -11.28 33.81 14.19
CA TYR A 60 -10.36 34.26 13.13
C TYR A 60 -9.30 35.23 13.64
N HIS A 61 -9.62 36.03 14.64
CA HIS A 61 -8.71 37.00 15.23
C HIS A 61 -7.64 36.27 16.07
N VAL A 62 -8.08 35.41 16.97
CA VAL A 62 -7.18 34.61 17.83
C VAL A 62 -6.26 33.72 16.99
N MET A 63 -6.80 33.04 15.98
CA MET A 63 -6.02 32.19 15.08
C MET A 63 -5.01 33.02 14.27
N HIS A 64 -5.40 34.18 13.75
CA HIS A 64 -4.52 35.07 13.03
C HIS A 64 -3.32 35.54 13.89
N ASP A 65 -3.58 36.01 15.09
CA ASP A 65 -2.56 36.55 15.97
C ASP A 65 -1.59 35.46 16.45
N SER A 66 -2.12 34.28 16.74
CA SER A 66 -1.32 33.11 17.06
C SER A 66 -0.41 32.70 15.91
N LEU A 67 -0.94 32.59 14.69
CA LEU A 67 -0.17 32.26 13.51
C LEU A 67 0.86 33.34 13.14
N LEU A 68 0.55 34.61 13.35
CA LEU A 68 1.50 35.71 13.16
C LEU A 68 2.67 35.60 14.14
N THR A 69 2.39 35.30 15.40
CA THR A 69 3.42 35.04 16.42
C THR A 69 4.31 33.85 16.02
N VAL A 70 3.73 32.74 15.57
CA VAL A 70 4.48 31.57 15.08
C VAL A 70 5.32 31.92 13.85
N ALA A 71 4.77 32.65 12.90
CA ALA A 71 5.51 33.08 11.71
C ALA A 71 6.71 33.94 12.08
N THR A 72 6.52 34.87 13.02
CA THR A 72 7.59 35.74 13.54
C THR A 72 8.68 34.92 14.23
N PHE A 73 8.28 33.99 15.10
CA PHE A 73 9.21 33.08 15.79
C PHE A 73 10.02 32.23 14.80
N ASP A 74 9.38 31.67 13.77
CA ASP A 74 10.01 30.86 12.71
C ASP A 74 10.82 31.70 11.69
N ASN A 75 10.86 33.02 11.83
CA ASN A 75 11.46 33.96 10.86
C ASN A 75 10.88 33.80 9.45
N LYS A 76 9.56 33.64 9.36
CA LYS A 76 8.79 33.47 8.13
C LYS A 76 7.77 34.58 7.95
N THR A 77 7.36 34.81 6.72
CA THR A 77 6.13 35.58 6.47
C THR A 77 4.91 34.71 6.78
N LEU A 78 3.79 35.36 7.16
CA LEU A 78 2.53 34.65 7.42
C LEU A 78 2.07 33.83 6.22
N ASN A 79 2.25 34.33 4.99
CA ASN A 79 1.95 33.59 3.75
C ASN A 79 2.82 32.33 3.61
N ALA A 80 4.10 32.41 3.95
CA ALA A 80 4.97 31.24 3.91
C ALA A 80 4.55 30.19 4.95
N LEU A 81 4.12 30.63 6.15
CA LEU A 81 3.57 29.73 7.17
C LEU A 81 2.27 29.07 6.69
N PHE A 82 1.34 29.84 6.09
CA PHE A 82 0.12 29.26 5.52
C PHE A 82 0.41 28.20 4.45
N ASN A 83 1.38 28.45 3.57
CA ASN A 83 1.76 27.48 2.55
C ASN A 83 2.25 26.16 3.18
N VAL A 84 3.03 26.23 4.26
CA VAL A 84 3.48 25.03 4.99
C VAL A 84 2.33 24.31 5.68
N LEU A 85 1.42 25.04 6.30
CA LEU A 85 0.30 24.46 7.06
C LEU A 85 -0.80 23.88 6.16
N ILE A 86 -1.05 24.50 5.01
CA ILE A 86 -2.10 24.08 4.05
C ILE A 86 -1.57 22.99 3.13
N ASN A 87 -0.34 23.13 2.66
CA ASN A 87 0.32 22.18 1.77
C ASN A 87 1.42 21.46 2.57
N PRO A 88 1.13 20.32 3.16
CA PRO A 88 2.17 19.55 3.86
C PRO A 88 3.28 19.18 2.87
N SER A 89 4.51 19.14 3.36
CA SER A 89 5.66 18.63 2.61
C SER A 89 5.31 17.35 1.87
N SER A 90 5.69 17.26 0.62
CA SER A 90 5.37 16.12 -0.23
C SER A 90 6.49 15.83 -1.21
N ASP A 91 6.84 14.57 -1.36
CA ASP A 91 7.57 14.14 -2.54
C ASP A 91 6.63 13.99 -3.73
N ILE A 92 7.16 14.15 -4.93
CA ILE A 92 6.41 13.91 -6.15
C ILE A 92 7.15 12.85 -6.96
N LEU A 93 6.52 11.69 -7.15
CA LEU A 93 6.98 10.69 -8.10
C LEU A 93 6.31 10.95 -9.44
N LYS A 94 7.12 11.10 -10.48
CA LYS A 94 6.66 11.27 -11.86
C LYS A 94 6.85 9.97 -12.61
N TRP A 95 5.75 9.37 -13.02
CA TRP A 95 5.71 8.18 -13.86
C TRP A 95 5.41 8.60 -15.28
N ARG A 96 6.41 8.54 -16.14
CA ARG A 96 6.29 8.89 -17.54
C ARG A 96 6.11 7.62 -18.37
N ILE A 97 5.05 7.58 -19.14
CA ILE A 97 4.73 6.53 -20.10
C ILE A 97 4.85 7.17 -21.49
N ALA A 98 5.72 6.65 -22.31
CA ALA A 98 6.02 7.21 -23.63
C ALA A 98 5.93 6.13 -24.70
N ASP A 99 5.00 6.31 -25.60
CA ASP A 99 4.82 5.56 -26.84
C ASP A 99 4.32 6.50 -27.94
N ASP A 100 4.11 5.98 -29.14
CA ASP A 100 3.62 6.77 -30.27
C ASP A 100 2.23 7.37 -30.00
N ASN A 101 1.39 6.72 -29.18
CA ASN A 101 0.04 7.16 -28.87
C ASN A 101 0.04 8.26 -27.79
N THR A 102 0.94 8.17 -26.83
CA THR A 102 1.02 9.13 -25.71
C THR A 102 1.73 10.43 -26.09
N SER A 103 2.38 10.49 -27.25
CA SER A 103 3.09 11.68 -27.77
C SER A 103 2.18 12.92 -27.86
N LEU A 104 0.88 12.73 -28.06
CA LEU A 104 -0.13 13.80 -28.11
C LEU A 104 -0.78 14.11 -26.75
N GLY A 105 -0.27 13.55 -25.65
CA GLY A 105 -0.79 13.76 -24.29
C GLY A 105 -2.07 12.98 -23.96
N ALA A 106 -2.41 11.96 -24.75
CA ALA A 106 -3.53 11.06 -24.49
C ALA A 106 -3.03 9.64 -24.23
N ILE A 107 -3.70 8.92 -23.36
CA ILE A 107 -3.44 7.49 -23.08
C ILE A 107 -4.76 6.73 -23.16
N SER A 108 -4.74 5.45 -23.54
CA SER A 108 -5.96 4.66 -23.53
C SER A 108 -6.48 4.46 -22.11
N PHE A 109 -7.80 4.36 -21.95
CA PHE A 109 -8.43 4.19 -20.65
C PHE A 109 -7.94 2.93 -19.94
N ASN A 110 -7.84 1.80 -20.65
CA ASN A 110 -7.38 0.54 -20.08
C ASN A 110 -5.90 0.62 -19.68
N THR A 111 -5.02 1.15 -20.54
CA THR A 111 -3.61 1.35 -20.20
C THR A 111 -3.44 2.23 -18.96
N MET A 112 -4.28 3.26 -18.81
CA MET A 112 -4.26 4.11 -17.63
C MET A 112 -4.64 3.34 -16.36
N LEU A 113 -5.70 2.54 -16.40
CA LEU A 113 -6.13 1.72 -15.26
C LEU A 113 -5.04 0.70 -14.88
N ASP A 114 -4.45 0.01 -15.85
CA ASP A 114 -3.37 -0.94 -15.62
C ASP A 114 -2.16 -0.26 -14.96
N ASN A 115 -1.77 0.92 -15.44
CA ASN A 115 -0.66 1.66 -14.85
C ASN A 115 -0.96 2.16 -13.43
N ILE A 116 -2.19 2.61 -13.13
CA ILE A 116 -2.59 2.97 -11.77
C ILE A 116 -2.48 1.76 -10.83
N ASP A 117 -2.98 0.60 -11.26
CA ASP A 117 -2.88 -0.62 -10.46
C ASP A 117 -1.44 -1.09 -10.28
N ASN A 118 -0.61 -0.97 -11.30
CA ASN A 118 0.80 -1.32 -11.26
C ASN A 118 1.57 -0.41 -10.28
N ILE A 119 1.35 0.91 -10.34
CA ILE A 119 1.93 1.87 -9.39
C ILE A 119 1.50 1.53 -7.96
N LYS A 120 0.22 1.26 -7.74
CA LYS A 120 -0.31 0.86 -6.43
C LYS A 120 0.35 -0.41 -5.92
N ASN A 121 0.50 -1.42 -6.78
CA ASN A 121 1.07 -2.71 -6.39
C ASN A 121 2.55 -2.61 -6.04
N ILE A 122 3.36 -1.87 -6.81
CA ILE A 122 4.79 -1.74 -6.52
C ILE A 122 5.04 -0.92 -5.25
N LEU A 123 4.23 0.10 -4.98
CA LEU A 123 4.30 0.85 -3.72
C LEU A 123 3.86 -0.01 -2.53
N ALA A 124 2.80 -0.81 -2.68
CA ALA A 124 2.29 -1.68 -1.63
C ALA A 124 3.29 -2.79 -1.28
N THR A 125 3.92 -3.41 -2.28
CA THR A 125 4.97 -4.41 -2.06
C THR A 125 6.19 -3.79 -1.40
N THR A 126 6.60 -2.60 -1.81
CA THR A 126 7.69 -1.87 -1.15
C THR A 126 7.34 -1.54 0.30
N CYS A 127 6.10 -1.11 0.55
CA CYS A 127 5.64 -0.78 1.90
C CYS A 127 5.69 -1.99 2.83
N ILE A 128 5.17 -3.15 2.40
CA ILE A 128 5.19 -4.36 3.23
C ILE A 128 6.62 -4.88 3.42
N ASP A 129 7.50 -4.78 2.43
CA ASP A 129 8.90 -5.15 2.54
C ASP A 129 9.67 -4.30 3.56
N ILE A 130 9.28 -3.02 3.73
CA ILE A 130 9.82 -2.15 4.78
C ILE A 130 9.26 -2.52 6.16
N MET A 131 7.95 -2.78 6.26
CA MET A 131 7.27 -3.04 7.53
C MET A 131 7.58 -4.43 8.09
N SER A 132 7.72 -5.42 7.22
CA SER A 132 7.92 -6.83 7.58
C SER A 132 8.75 -7.53 6.51
N PRO A 133 10.09 -7.35 6.50
CA PRO A 133 10.95 -7.96 5.50
C PRO A 133 10.73 -9.46 5.39
N SER A 134 10.48 -9.95 4.18
CA SER A 134 10.23 -11.37 3.91
C SER A 134 10.48 -11.67 2.44
N GLN A 135 10.90 -12.89 2.17
CA GLN A 135 11.10 -13.38 0.81
C GLN A 135 9.78 -13.43 0.01
N TYR A 136 8.67 -13.72 0.69
CA TYR A 136 7.34 -13.78 0.09
C TYR A 136 6.24 -13.41 1.09
N HIS A 137 5.26 -12.62 0.67
CA HIS A 137 4.10 -12.24 1.45
C HIS A 137 2.84 -12.93 0.91
N LYS A 138 2.17 -13.72 1.73
CA LYS A 138 0.87 -14.33 1.36
C LYS A 138 -0.21 -13.27 1.10
N LYS A 139 -0.13 -12.13 1.80
CA LYS A 139 -1.05 -10.99 1.67
C LYS A 139 -0.26 -9.69 1.74
N VAL A 140 -0.19 -8.96 0.64
CA VAL A 140 0.48 -7.65 0.56
C VAL A 140 -0.41 -6.55 1.14
N MET A 141 -1.68 -6.51 0.75
CA MET A 141 -2.64 -5.46 1.14
C MET A 141 -3.23 -5.72 2.54
N VAL A 142 -2.37 -5.74 3.57
CA VAL A 142 -2.80 -5.70 4.97
C VAL A 142 -3.29 -4.29 5.34
N THR A 143 -4.00 -4.14 6.47
CA THR A 143 -4.66 -2.87 6.84
C THR A 143 -3.69 -1.70 6.88
N ASP A 144 -2.51 -1.89 7.46
CA ASP A 144 -1.51 -0.81 7.58
C ASP A 144 -0.97 -0.38 6.22
N VAL A 145 -0.70 -1.33 5.31
CA VAL A 145 -0.31 -1.05 3.93
C VAL A 145 -1.44 -0.31 3.20
N GLN A 146 -2.70 -0.75 3.34
CA GLN A 146 -3.85 -0.07 2.73
C GLN A 146 -3.95 1.37 3.18
N ASN A 147 -3.85 1.63 4.49
CA ASN A 147 -3.89 2.98 5.06
C ASN A 147 -2.75 3.85 4.53
N GLN A 148 -1.54 3.27 4.41
CA GLN A 148 -0.37 3.98 3.91
C GLN A 148 -0.52 4.35 2.43
N ILE A 149 -0.93 3.40 1.60
CA ILE A 149 -1.16 3.63 0.16
C ILE A 149 -2.30 4.63 -0.09
N ALA A 150 -3.36 4.61 0.74
CA ALA A 150 -4.46 5.58 0.64
C ALA A 150 -4.03 7.03 0.92
N SER A 151 -2.85 7.25 1.50
CA SER A 151 -2.31 8.60 1.71
C SER A 151 -1.80 9.27 0.44
N TYR A 152 -1.40 8.49 -0.57
CA TYR A 152 -0.91 9.00 -1.85
C TYR A 152 -2.06 9.63 -2.66
N LYS A 153 -1.72 10.64 -3.47
CA LYS A 153 -2.69 11.37 -4.30
C LYS A 153 -2.15 11.55 -5.69
N PHE A 154 -3.00 11.45 -6.70
CA PHE A 154 -2.63 11.89 -8.04
C PHE A 154 -2.73 13.39 -8.15
N GLY A 155 -1.67 14.03 -8.65
CA GLY A 155 -1.63 15.43 -9.06
C GLY A 155 -2.10 15.61 -10.51
N GLN A 156 -1.95 16.83 -11.02
CA GLN A 156 -2.23 17.10 -12.43
C GLN A 156 -1.15 16.44 -13.31
N THR A 157 -1.58 15.93 -14.47
CA THR A 157 -0.68 15.40 -15.51
C THR A 157 0.10 16.53 -16.18
N GLU A 158 1.28 16.21 -16.71
CA GLU A 158 2.13 17.17 -17.43
C GLU A 158 2.08 16.90 -18.94
N ILE A 159 2.33 17.96 -19.73
CA ILE A 159 2.35 17.88 -21.21
C ILE A 159 3.72 17.39 -21.68
N GLY A 160 3.77 16.50 -22.69
CA GLY A 160 5.02 16.07 -23.35
C GLY A 160 5.21 14.57 -23.54
N SER A 161 4.43 13.77 -22.99
CA SER A 161 4.11 12.34 -22.97
C SER A 161 3.16 12.17 -21.79
N TYR A 162 2.64 11.01 -21.57
CA TYR A 162 1.71 10.85 -20.45
C TYR A 162 2.49 10.74 -19.12
N ILE A 163 2.47 11.80 -18.30
CA ILE A 163 3.16 11.86 -17.02
C ILE A 163 2.14 11.86 -15.89
N LEU A 164 2.16 10.80 -15.08
CA LEU A 164 1.39 10.68 -13.85
C LEU A 164 2.20 11.27 -12.70
N ASN A 165 1.71 12.34 -12.11
CA ASN A 165 2.29 12.91 -10.90
C ASN A 165 1.66 12.27 -9.66
N LEU A 166 2.41 11.48 -8.93
CA LEU A 166 2.00 10.89 -7.68
C LEU A 166 2.55 11.72 -6.51
N VAL A 167 1.67 12.44 -5.84
CA VAL A 167 1.98 13.24 -4.66
C VAL A 167 2.01 12.34 -3.44
N SER A 168 3.13 12.35 -2.74
CA SER A 168 3.46 11.51 -1.59
C SER A 168 3.59 12.38 -0.34
N PRO A 169 2.52 12.58 0.44
CA PRO A 169 2.55 13.44 1.62
C PRO A 169 3.53 12.91 2.67
N LEU A 170 4.36 13.79 3.22
CA LEU A 170 5.37 13.46 4.23
C LEU A 170 4.93 13.84 5.65
N GLY A 171 3.81 14.57 5.76
CA GLY A 171 3.37 15.14 7.03
C GLY A 171 4.30 16.25 7.51
N PHE A 172 4.20 16.58 8.79
CA PHE A 172 5.15 17.46 9.45
C PHE A 172 6.28 16.61 10.01
N TYR A 173 7.50 16.90 9.59
CA TYR A 173 8.69 16.17 10.01
C TYR A 173 9.69 17.13 10.64
N GLN A 174 10.20 16.79 11.83
CA GLN A 174 11.29 17.50 12.47
C GLN A 174 12.56 16.69 12.33
N TYR A 175 13.50 17.22 11.57
CA TYR A 175 14.80 16.62 11.39
C TYR A 175 15.68 16.80 12.64
N GLN A 176 16.23 15.72 13.15
CA GLN A 176 17.24 15.76 14.19
C GLN A 176 18.62 15.97 13.55
N LEU A 177 19.26 17.10 13.87
CA LEU A 177 20.53 17.53 13.25
C LEU A 177 21.73 16.63 13.60
N PHE A 178 21.61 15.77 14.64
CA PHE A 178 22.81 15.16 15.24
C PHE A 178 22.97 13.66 15.03
N ASP A 179 21.99 12.96 14.50
CA ASP A 179 22.13 11.54 14.08
C ASP A 179 20.97 11.13 13.16
N PRO A 180 21.04 11.48 11.87
CA PRO A 180 19.95 11.19 10.94
C PRO A 180 19.89 9.68 10.65
N ASN A 181 18.88 9.01 11.17
CA ASN A 181 18.58 7.62 10.84
C ASN A 181 17.53 7.55 9.75
N VAL A 182 17.76 6.70 8.72
CA VAL A 182 16.77 6.47 7.64
C VAL A 182 15.42 6.00 8.18
N GLU A 183 15.41 5.28 9.29
CA GLU A 183 14.18 4.79 9.92
C GLU A 183 13.30 5.90 10.51
N GLU A 184 13.89 7.07 10.79
CA GLU A 184 13.17 8.24 11.30
C GLU A 184 12.52 9.07 10.18
N LEU A 185 12.88 8.83 8.92
CA LEU A 185 12.24 9.51 7.80
C LEU A 185 10.74 9.16 7.69
N PRO A 186 9.92 10.10 7.20
CA PRO A 186 8.52 9.82 6.90
C PRO A 186 8.37 8.56 6.06
N ILE A 187 7.44 7.70 6.42
CA ILE A 187 7.28 6.38 5.79
C ILE A 187 7.11 6.48 4.27
N ASN A 188 6.40 7.48 3.76
CA ASN A 188 6.25 7.69 2.31
C ASN A 188 7.59 8.00 1.63
N ARG A 189 8.46 8.81 2.28
CA ARG A 189 9.82 9.07 1.78
C ARG A 189 10.62 7.77 1.70
N ARG A 190 10.54 6.94 2.75
CA ARG A 190 11.23 5.63 2.81
C ARG A 190 10.73 4.70 1.71
N ILE A 191 9.42 4.64 1.48
CA ILE A 191 8.82 3.83 0.40
C ILE A 191 9.33 4.30 -0.96
N ASN A 192 9.27 5.60 -1.25
CA ASN A 192 9.70 6.16 -2.51
C ASN A 192 11.19 5.89 -2.80
N MET A 193 12.06 6.14 -1.81
CA MET A 193 13.50 5.90 -1.92
C MET A 193 13.80 4.41 -2.08
N ARG A 194 13.16 3.54 -1.30
CA ARG A 194 13.37 2.10 -1.35
C ARG A 194 12.93 1.51 -2.69
N MET A 195 11.78 1.94 -3.20
CA MET A 195 11.27 1.52 -4.49
C MET A 195 12.26 1.84 -5.61
N LEU A 196 12.68 3.10 -5.72
CA LEU A 196 13.63 3.53 -6.75
C LEU A 196 14.98 2.80 -6.62
N LYS A 197 15.47 2.67 -5.38
CA LYS A 197 16.71 1.93 -5.11
C LYS A 197 16.58 0.47 -5.53
N ASN A 198 15.52 -0.21 -5.15
CA ASN A 198 15.31 -1.63 -5.48
C ASN A 198 15.26 -1.83 -7.00
N ILE A 199 14.53 -0.99 -7.74
CA ILE A 199 14.47 -1.10 -9.21
C ILE A 199 15.86 -0.89 -9.81
N ASN A 200 16.60 0.13 -9.37
CA ASN A 200 17.95 0.40 -9.84
C ASN A 200 18.90 -0.78 -9.55
N ASP A 201 18.91 -1.26 -8.32
CA ASP A 201 19.80 -2.36 -7.90
C ASP A 201 19.49 -3.66 -8.67
N ILE A 202 18.21 -3.95 -8.91
CA ILE A 202 17.78 -5.09 -9.73
C ILE A 202 18.32 -4.94 -11.15
N GLN A 203 18.15 -3.77 -11.78
CA GLN A 203 18.62 -3.54 -13.14
C GLN A 203 20.15 -3.65 -13.24
N GLN A 204 20.87 -3.05 -12.30
CA GLN A 204 22.34 -3.15 -12.26
C GLN A 204 22.79 -4.60 -12.06
N SER A 205 22.19 -5.32 -11.12
CA SER A 205 22.53 -6.72 -10.87
C SER A 205 22.34 -7.61 -12.11
N VAL A 206 21.28 -7.37 -12.88
CA VAL A 206 21.02 -8.12 -14.12
C VAL A 206 22.00 -7.73 -15.22
N LEU A 207 22.27 -6.44 -15.39
CA LEU A 207 23.21 -5.94 -16.43
C LEU A 207 24.64 -6.38 -16.15
N ASP A 208 25.04 -6.39 -14.88
CA ASP A 208 26.38 -6.82 -14.45
C ASP A 208 26.49 -8.35 -14.30
N ASN A 209 25.38 -9.07 -14.52
CA ASN A 209 25.28 -10.53 -14.33
C ASN A 209 25.77 -10.99 -12.94
N SER A 210 25.42 -10.20 -11.89
CA SER A 210 25.84 -10.46 -10.51
C SER A 210 24.80 -11.31 -9.76
N SER A 211 25.19 -11.88 -8.59
CA SER A 211 24.31 -12.62 -7.69
C SER A 211 23.47 -11.72 -6.77
N GLN A 212 23.66 -10.40 -6.83
CA GLN A 212 23.07 -9.44 -5.91
C GLN A 212 21.54 -9.52 -5.84
N LEU A 213 20.87 -9.76 -6.98
CA LEU A 213 19.42 -9.93 -7.03
C LEU A 213 18.98 -11.17 -6.21
N ASP A 214 19.62 -12.30 -6.44
CA ASP A 214 19.34 -13.54 -5.71
C ASP A 214 19.58 -13.38 -4.19
N GLU A 215 20.65 -12.71 -3.80
CA GLU A 215 21.00 -12.43 -2.40
C GLU A 215 19.96 -11.51 -1.73
N ASN A 216 19.53 -10.46 -2.42
CA ASN A 216 18.51 -9.56 -1.91
C ASN A 216 17.15 -10.25 -1.73
N VAL A 217 16.78 -11.17 -2.61
CA VAL A 217 15.55 -11.95 -2.45
C VAL A 217 15.73 -12.99 -1.34
N ALA A 218 16.84 -13.71 -1.30
CA ALA A 218 17.11 -14.72 -0.27
C ALA A 218 17.11 -14.12 1.15
N SER A 219 17.59 -12.89 1.31
CA SER A 219 17.59 -12.17 2.59
C SER A 219 16.25 -11.52 2.96
N GLY A 220 15.27 -11.53 2.05
CA GLY A 220 13.97 -10.84 2.24
C GLY A 220 14.05 -9.33 2.10
N ASN A 221 15.15 -8.78 1.60
CA ASN A 221 15.29 -7.35 1.32
C ASN A 221 14.40 -6.91 0.14
N ILE A 222 14.18 -7.78 -0.82
CA ILE A 222 13.27 -7.61 -1.94
C ILE A 222 12.39 -8.86 -1.98
N SER A 223 11.08 -8.69 -1.90
CA SER A 223 10.17 -9.83 -1.96
C SER A 223 9.91 -10.29 -3.40
N VAL A 224 9.51 -11.56 -3.55
CA VAL A 224 8.96 -12.09 -4.80
C VAL A 224 7.76 -11.27 -5.28
N ASN A 225 6.97 -10.76 -4.34
CA ASN A 225 5.82 -9.91 -4.65
C ASN A 225 6.25 -8.61 -5.35
N PHE A 226 7.37 -8.01 -4.93
CA PHE A 226 7.95 -6.84 -5.60
C PHE A 226 8.42 -7.18 -7.02
N LEU A 227 9.11 -8.31 -7.20
CA LEU A 227 9.56 -8.77 -8.53
C LEU A 227 8.37 -9.00 -9.46
N ASN A 228 7.31 -9.65 -8.98
CA ASN A 228 6.08 -9.87 -9.76
C ASN A 228 5.38 -8.54 -10.11
N ALA A 229 5.35 -7.57 -9.20
CA ALA A 229 4.81 -6.24 -9.49
C ALA A 229 5.63 -5.52 -10.56
N LEU A 230 6.95 -5.61 -10.49
CA LEU A 230 7.85 -5.04 -11.49
C LEU A 230 7.69 -5.72 -12.86
N THR A 231 7.62 -7.05 -12.91
CA THR A 231 7.36 -7.82 -14.14
C THR A 231 6.04 -7.38 -14.78
N LYS A 232 4.99 -7.23 -13.98
CA LYS A 232 3.68 -6.80 -14.48
C LYS A 232 3.71 -5.40 -15.11
N ILE A 233 4.47 -4.46 -14.55
CA ILE A 233 4.66 -3.13 -15.15
C ILE A 233 5.22 -3.25 -16.58
N TYR A 234 6.20 -4.11 -16.78
CA TYR A 234 6.76 -4.34 -18.12
C TYR A 234 5.76 -5.01 -19.05
N ASP A 235 5.08 -6.05 -18.57
CA ASP A 235 4.14 -6.83 -19.40
C ASP A 235 2.97 -5.99 -19.90
N ASP A 236 2.47 -5.07 -19.07
CA ASP A 236 1.36 -4.18 -19.41
C ASP A 236 1.81 -3.00 -20.29
N ASN A 237 3.13 -2.76 -20.45
CA ASN A 237 3.70 -1.62 -21.17
C ASN A 237 4.81 -2.05 -22.16
N LYS A 238 4.64 -3.19 -22.84
CA LYS A 238 5.69 -3.76 -23.74
C LYS A 238 6.13 -2.83 -24.86
N ASP A 239 5.22 -1.97 -25.32
CA ASP A 239 5.42 -1.05 -26.43
C ASP A 239 5.70 0.39 -25.97
N SER A 240 5.90 0.61 -24.66
CA SER A 240 6.10 1.93 -24.08
C SER A 240 7.40 2.00 -23.30
N ASP A 241 8.07 3.16 -23.39
CA ASP A 241 9.17 3.48 -22.48
C ASP A 241 8.62 4.04 -21.17
N ILE A 242 9.00 3.41 -20.06
CA ILE A 242 8.63 3.89 -18.72
C ILE A 242 9.84 4.48 -18.03
N SER A 243 9.70 5.70 -17.56
CA SER A 243 10.67 6.32 -16.67
C SER A 243 10.01 6.85 -15.40
N ILE A 244 10.75 6.74 -14.31
CA ILE A 244 10.28 7.18 -12.98
C ILE A 244 11.29 8.20 -12.49
N SER A 245 10.82 9.36 -12.05
CA SER A 245 11.65 10.36 -11.38
C SER A 245 10.99 10.86 -10.10
N ALA A 246 11.82 11.27 -9.15
CA ALA A 246 11.39 11.80 -7.86
C ALA A 246 11.84 13.25 -7.72
N ALA A 247 10.89 14.13 -7.42
CA ALA A 247 11.18 15.46 -6.89
C ALA A 247 11.01 15.40 -5.37
N TRP A 248 12.16 15.42 -4.69
CA TRP A 248 12.22 15.34 -3.24
C TRP A 248 11.90 16.68 -2.60
N ASP A 249 11.10 16.69 -1.54
CA ASP A 249 10.88 17.89 -0.74
C ASP A 249 12.19 18.29 -0.06
N VAL A 250 12.61 19.52 -0.30
CA VAL A 250 13.91 20.06 0.16
C VAL A 250 13.99 20.27 1.67
N ASN A 251 12.84 20.34 2.35
CA ASN A 251 12.79 20.54 3.79
C ASN A 251 13.06 19.25 4.59
N ILE A 252 13.03 18.12 3.93
CA ILE A 252 13.32 16.81 4.52
C ILE A 252 14.52 16.21 3.80
N PRO A 253 15.63 15.98 4.50
CA PRO A 253 16.83 15.43 3.89
C PRO A 253 16.59 14.03 3.37
N THR A 254 17.34 13.65 2.36
CA THR A 254 17.31 12.26 1.84
C THR A 254 18.19 11.32 2.65
N ILE A 255 19.09 11.84 3.48
CA ILE A 255 20.04 11.12 4.37
C ILE A 255 21.05 10.25 3.58
N ILE A 256 20.71 9.82 2.38
CA ILE A 256 21.59 9.02 1.52
C ILE A 256 22.33 9.97 0.58
N GLU A 257 23.64 9.84 0.51
CA GLU A 257 24.42 10.53 -0.53
C GLU A 257 23.99 10.00 -1.91
N ASN A 258 23.58 10.90 -2.80
CA ASN A 258 23.14 10.60 -4.17
C ASN A 258 21.98 9.58 -4.23
N PRO A 259 20.79 9.91 -3.70
CA PRO A 259 19.63 9.05 -3.82
C PRO A 259 19.26 8.88 -5.30
N VAL A 260 18.80 7.69 -5.67
CA VAL A 260 18.26 7.47 -7.01
C VAL A 260 17.06 8.39 -7.20
N SER A 261 17.23 9.41 -8.05
CA SER A 261 16.19 10.41 -8.30
C SER A 261 15.50 10.24 -9.65
N SER A 262 16.08 9.42 -10.54
CA SER A 262 15.50 9.11 -11.86
C SER A 262 16.05 7.78 -12.37
N LEU A 263 15.19 7.01 -13.01
CA LEU A 263 15.55 5.78 -13.72
C LEU A 263 14.60 5.53 -14.89
N THR A 264 15.07 4.79 -15.87
CA THR A 264 14.24 4.24 -16.94
C THR A 264 14.21 2.73 -16.78
N LEU A 265 13.03 2.12 -16.91
CA LEU A 265 12.89 0.68 -16.82
C LEU A 265 13.59 0.02 -18.01
N CYS A 266 14.38 -1.02 -17.72
CA CYS A 266 15.15 -1.74 -18.72
C CYS A 266 14.41 -3.02 -19.16
N PRO A 267 13.84 -3.07 -20.38
CA PRO A 267 13.10 -4.25 -20.85
C PRO A 267 13.95 -5.53 -20.88
N ARG A 268 15.24 -5.41 -21.10
CA ARG A 268 16.16 -6.57 -21.16
C ARG A 268 16.34 -7.27 -19.81
N CYS A 269 15.94 -6.60 -18.72
CA CYS A 269 16.07 -7.17 -17.37
C CYS A 269 14.88 -8.07 -17.01
N ILE A 270 13.76 -7.98 -17.74
CA ILE A 270 12.49 -8.58 -17.34
C ILE A 270 12.55 -10.10 -17.21
N GLU A 271 13.18 -10.76 -18.19
CA GLU A 271 13.25 -12.22 -18.20
C GLU A 271 13.96 -12.76 -16.95
N LYS A 272 15.09 -12.15 -16.59
CA LYS A 272 15.84 -12.55 -15.39
C LYS A 272 15.06 -12.23 -14.10
N VAL A 273 14.35 -11.12 -14.05
CA VAL A 273 13.48 -10.76 -12.92
C VAL A 273 12.38 -11.80 -12.75
N ALA A 274 11.71 -12.18 -13.85
CA ALA A 274 10.65 -13.20 -13.83
C ALA A 274 11.17 -14.57 -13.42
N GLN A 275 12.32 -15.01 -13.95
CA GLN A 275 12.95 -16.26 -13.56
C GLN A 275 13.32 -16.28 -12.07
N THR A 276 13.85 -15.17 -11.55
CA THR A 276 14.17 -15.07 -10.12
C THR A 276 12.90 -15.10 -9.28
N ALA A 277 11.83 -14.39 -9.69
CA ALA A 277 10.55 -14.44 -9.01
C ALA A 277 10.00 -15.89 -8.97
N GLU A 278 10.04 -16.60 -10.07
CA GLU A 278 9.61 -18.01 -10.13
C GLU A 278 10.43 -18.91 -9.21
N LYS A 279 11.75 -18.77 -9.22
CA LYS A 279 12.68 -19.53 -8.38
C LYS A 279 12.38 -19.42 -6.89
N TYR A 280 12.00 -18.23 -6.41
CA TYR A 280 11.76 -17.96 -5.00
C TYR A 280 10.28 -17.91 -4.63
N THR A 281 9.36 -18.06 -5.60
CA THR A 281 7.94 -18.24 -5.29
C THR A 281 7.75 -19.54 -4.53
N PRO A 282 7.14 -19.51 -3.33
CA PRO A 282 6.83 -20.73 -2.62
C PRO A 282 6.01 -21.65 -3.51
N THR A 283 6.51 -22.84 -3.76
CA THR A 283 5.76 -23.86 -4.49
C THR A 283 4.50 -24.12 -3.68
N GLN A 284 3.34 -23.67 -4.19
CA GLN A 284 2.09 -24.14 -3.61
C GLN A 284 2.12 -25.65 -3.75
N GLU A 285 1.90 -26.35 -2.65
CA GLU A 285 1.73 -27.80 -2.66
C GLU A 285 0.50 -28.13 -3.52
N GLN A 286 0.68 -28.07 -4.85
CA GLN A 286 -0.31 -28.56 -5.81
C GLN A 286 -0.27 -30.08 -5.74
N ASN A 287 -1.44 -30.66 -5.62
CA ASN A 287 -1.65 -32.12 -5.54
C ASN A 287 -1.29 -32.81 -4.22
N VAL A 288 -1.17 -32.08 -3.10
CA VAL A 288 -1.10 -32.74 -1.79
C VAL A 288 -2.50 -33.18 -1.37
N GLN A 289 -2.59 -34.43 -0.95
CA GLN A 289 -3.82 -34.94 -0.35
C GLN A 289 -4.05 -34.24 0.99
N LYS A 290 -5.15 -33.48 1.11
CA LYS A 290 -5.54 -32.79 2.34
C LYS A 290 -6.88 -33.28 2.85
N THR A 291 -7.02 -33.24 4.18
CA THR A 291 -8.24 -33.61 4.87
C THR A 291 -8.84 -32.39 5.55
N TYR A 292 -10.15 -32.20 5.36
CA TYR A 292 -10.91 -31.13 6.00
C TYR A 292 -12.07 -31.73 6.79
N TYR A 293 -12.39 -31.10 7.91
CA TYR A 293 -13.50 -31.46 8.78
C TYR A 293 -14.48 -30.29 8.86
N GLY A 294 -15.77 -30.54 8.74
CA GLY A 294 -16.76 -29.46 8.84
C GLY A 294 -18.16 -29.88 8.48
N LYS A 295 -19.03 -28.90 8.21
CA LYS A 295 -20.42 -29.11 7.83
C LYS A 295 -20.66 -28.68 6.39
N ILE A 296 -21.49 -29.41 5.70
CA ILE A 296 -21.92 -29.09 4.32
C ILE A 296 -22.86 -27.88 4.40
N THR A 297 -22.57 -26.83 3.66
CA THR A 297 -23.39 -25.61 3.59
C THR A 297 -24.14 -25.44 2.29
N ASN A 298 -23.69 -26.11 1.21
CA ASN A 298 -24.35 -26.09 -0.09
C ASN A 298 -24.02 -27.36 -0.84
N ILE A 299 -25.01 -27.80 -1.64
CA ILE A 299 -24.88 -28.91 -2.57
C ILE A 299 -25.31 -28.39 -3.96
N SER A 300 -24.49 -28.63 -4.98
CA SER A 300 -24.80 -28.28 -6.37
C SER A 300 -24.39 -29.38 -7.33
N GLY A 301 -25.11 -29.51 -8.43
CA GLY A 301 -24.84 -30.49 -9.47
C GLY A 301 -25.48 -30.04 -10.79
N ALA A 302 -25.28 -30.80 -11.86
CA ALA A 302 -25.97 -30.56 -13.13
C ALA A 302 -27.50 -30.58 -12.94
N PRO A 303 -28.26 -29.74 -13.65
CA PRO A 303 -29.72 -29.63 -13.46
C PRO A 303 -30.48 -30.95 -13.78
N GLU A 304 -30.00 -31.74 -14.71
CA GLU A 304 -30.59 -33.00 -15.09
C GLU A 304 -30.06 -34.14 -14.22
N VAL A 305 -30.97 -34.80 -13.49
CA VAL A 305 -30.63 -35.82 -12.49
C VAL A 305 -29.93 -37.02 -13.11
N ASP A 306 -30.40 -37.47 -14.28
CA ASP A 306 -29.88 -38.66 -14.96
C ASP A 306 -28.47 -38.45 -15.57
N SER A 307 -28.04 -37.22 -15.75
CA SER A 307 -26.72 -36.85 -16.31
C SER A 307 -25.70 -36.39 -15.29
N ARG A 308 -26.03 -36.43 -13.99
CA ARG A 308 -25.12 -35.96 -12.92
C ARG A 308 -24.02 -36.99 -12.65
N GLU A 309 -22.90 -36.83 -13.31
CA GLU A 309 -21.70 -37.63 -13.00
C GLU A 309 -21.01 -37.09 -11.72
N LYS A 310 -21.05 -35.77 -11.49
CA LYS A 310 -20.35 -35.11 -10.41
C LYS A 310 -21.27 -34.27 -9.55
N LEU A 311 -20.98 -34.30 -8.25
CA LEU A 311 -21.60 -33.50 -7.20
C LEU A 311 -20.59 -32.54 -6.63
N VAL A 312 -20.93 -31.27 -6.53
CA VAL A 312 -20.07 -30.25 -5.90
C VAL A 312 -20.69 -29.81 -4.59
N ILE A 313 -20.00 -30.04 -3.49
CA ILE A 313 -20.39 -29.53 -2.16
C ILE A 313 -19.52 -28.36 -1.72
N THR A 314 -20.09 -27.51 -0.88
CA THR A 314 -19.37 -26.47 -0.18
C THR A 314 -19.32 -26.84 1.30
N LEU A 315 -18.12 -26.97 1.84
CA LEU A 315 -17.85 -27.30 3.23
C LEU A 315 -17.41 -26.06 3.99
N ALA A 316 -18.05 -25.76 5.12
CA ALA A 316 -17.54 -24.83 6.11
C ALA A 316 -16.62 -25.58 7.08
N SER A 317 -15.32 -25.28 7.01
CA SER A 317 -14.27 -25.93 7.80
C SER A 317 -13.55 -24.90 8.67
N ILE A 318 -12.79 -25.37 9.63
CA ILE A 318 -11.85 -24.56 10.44
C ILE A 318 -10.46 -24.90 9.93
N GLY A 319 -9.73 -23.91 9.42
CA GLY A 319 -8.35 -24.06 8.96
C GLY A 319 -7.34 -24.06 10.11
N ASP A 320 -6.06 -24.21 9.75
CA ASP A 320 -4.93 -24.40 10.69
C ASP A 320 -4.73 -23.25 11.70
N GLU A 321 -5.24 -22.04 11.41
CA GLU A 321 -5.15 -20.86 12.29
C GLU A 321 -6.48 -20.49 12.97
N ASN A 322 -7.37 -21.46 13.19
CA ASN A 322 -8.72 -21.23 13.72
C ASN A 322 -9.60 -20.28 12.85
N GLN A 323 -9.22 -20.07 11.59
CA GLN A 323 -10.00 -19.27 10.64
C GLN A 323 -11.04 -20.13 9.95
N LYS A 324 -12.25 -19.58 9.77
CA LYS A 324 -13.29 -20.23 8.96
C LYS A 324 -12.85 -20.28 7.50
N VAL A 325 -12.73 -21.47 6.96
CA VAL A 325 -12.31 -21.75 5.60
C VAL A 325 -13.46 -22.38 4.83
N THR A 326 -13.70 -21.89 3.62
CA THR A 326 -14.68 -22.48 2.71
C THR A 326 -13.97 -23.36 1.70
N VAL A 327 -14.34 -24.65 1.66
CA VAL A 327 -13.75 -25.65 0.78
C VAL A 327 -14.83 -26.14 -0.19
N LYS A 328 -14.57 -26.05 -1.50
CA LYS A 328 -15.39 -26.69 -2.54
C LYS A 328 -14.84 -28.07 -2.82
N VAL A 329 -15.70 -29.06 -2.81
CA VAL A 329 -15.32 -30.47 -2.98
C VAL A 329 -16.09 -31.05 -4.14
N GLU A 330 -15.39 -31.66 -5.09
CA GLU A 330 -15.96 -32.37 -6.21
C GLU A 330 -15.96 -33.88 -5.92
N LEU A 331 -17.11 -34.47 -5.89
CA LEU A 331 -17.38 -35.88 -5.55
C LEU A 331 -18.05 -36.61 -6.69
N ASP A 332 -17.87 -37.89 -6.76
CA ASP A 332 -18.63 -38.75 -7.65
C ASP A 332 -20.07 -38.87 -7.13
N ASN A 333 -21.04 -38.51 -7.97
CA ASN A 333 -22.45 -38.49 -7.58
C ASN A 333 -23.00 -39.90 -7.32
N SER A 334 -22.57 -40.89 -8.09
CA SER A 334 -23.05 -42.27 -7.98
C SER A 334 -22.64 -42.93 -6.66
N ILE A 335 -21.49 -42.51 -6.12
CA ILE A 335 -20.91 -43.09 -4.90
C ILE A 335 -21.36 -42.32 -3.65
N TYR A 336 -21.37 -41.00 -3.72
CA TYR A 336 -21.44 -40.16 -2.52
C TYR A 336 -22.74 -39.40 -2.31
N SER A 337 -23.70 -39.42 -3.27
CA SER A 337 -24.94 -38.65 -3.17
C SER A 337 -25.74 -38.97 -1.90
N HIS A 338 -25.84 -40.19 -1.50
CA HIS A 338 -26.58 -40.62 -0.31
C HIS A 338 -25.92 -40.06 0.98
N ILE A 339 -24.61 -40.19 1.08
CA ILE A 339 -23.84 -39.71 2.27
C ILE A 339 -23.92 -38.18 2.38
N VAL A 340 -23.81 -37.49 1.24
CA VAL A 340 -23.88 -36.05 1.16
C VAL A 340 -25.25 -35.51 1.55
N THR A 341 -26.33 -36.13 1.02
CA THR A 341 -27.70 -35.71 1.33
C THR A 341 -28.03 -35.94 2.79
N ASP A 342 -27.74 -37.14 3.30
CA ASP A 342 -27.97 -37.48 4.70
C ASP A 342 -27.20 -36.59 5.66
N ALA A 343 -25.92 -36.31 5.38
CA ALA A 343 -25.11 -35.41 6.22
C ALA A 343 -25.59 -33.96 6.17
N PHE A 344 -26.10 -33.50 5.02
CA PHE A 344 -26.63 -32.16 4.86
C PHE A 344 -27.95 -31.96 5.59
N GLU A 345 -28.90 -32.88 5.43
CA GLU A 345 -30.23 -32.85 6.07
C GLU A 345 -30.13 -32.93 7.60
N ASN A 346 -29.25 -33.77 8.11
CA ASN A 346 -29.05 -33.93 9.54
C ASN A 346 -28.04 -32.93 10.18
N GLY A 347 -27.43 -32.08 9.36
CA GLY A 347 -26.40 -31.13 9.84
C GLY A 347 -25.18 -31.80 10.47
N ALA A 348 -24.89 -33.04 10.03
CA ALA A 348 -23.78 -33.83 10.56
C ALA A 348 -22.40 -33.27 10.14
N ASN A 349 -21.39 -33.54 10.94
CA ASN A 349 -20.03 -33.29 10.56
C ASN A 349 -19.54 -34.32 9.55
N VAL A 350 -18.73 -33.88 8.61
CA VAL A 350 -18.10 -34.74 7.61
C VAL A 350 -16.59 -34.56 7.59
N LYS A 351 -15.90 -35.65 7.26
CA LYS A 351 -14.48 -35.63 6.93
C LYS A 351 -14.35 -35.79 5.42
N VAL A 352 -13.64 -34.86 4.80
CA VAL A 352 -13.40 -34.89 3.35
C VAL A 352 -11.90 -34.93 3.10
N THR A 353 -11.45 -35.89 2.30
CA THR A 353 -10.05 -36.05 1.92
C THR A 353 -9.93 -36.05 0.41
N GLY A 354 -9.07 -35.24 -0.15
CA GLY A 354 -8.89 -35.13 -1.59
C GLY A 354 -7.65 -34.34 -1.98
N ILE A 355 -7.40 -34.25 -3.28
CA ILE A 355 -6.27 -33.53 -3.84
C ILE A 355 -6.60 -32.03 -3.78
N ASN A 356 -5.78 -31.29 -3.03
CA ASN A 356 -5.95 -29.85 -2.85
C ASN A 356 -5.48 -29.08 -4.07
N THR A 357 -6.40 -28.31 -4.69
CA THR A 357 -6.09 -27.34 -5.73
C THR A 357 -6.54 -25.97 -5.22
N ILE A 358 -5.59 -25.03 -5.08
CA ILE A 358 -5.91 -23.67 -4.64
C ILE A 358 -6.08 -22.81 -5.88
N THR A 359 -7.29 -22.33 -6.12
CA THR A 359 -7.56 -21.22 -7.02
C THR A 359 -7.58 -19.93 -6.21
N ALA A 360 -7.26 -18.79 -6.82
CA ALA A 360 -6.92 -17.50 -6.17
C ALA A 360 -7.79 -17.05 -4.97
N LYS A 361 -8.98 -17.63 -4.74
CA LYS A 361 -9.90 -17.29 -3.63
C LYS A 361 -10.60 -18.48 -3.00
N THR A 362 -10.42 -19.70 -3.49
CA THR A 362 -11.21 -20.85 -3.04
C THR A 362 -10.34 -22.11 -3.02
N ILE A 363 -10.37 -22.82 -1.91
CA ILE A 363 -9.78 -24.17 -1.81
C ILE A 363 -10.73 -25.11 -2.54
N LYS A 364 -10.22 -25.89 -3.50
CA LYS A 364 -10.97 -26.92 -4.21
C LYS A 364 -10.30 -28.27 -4.00
N LEU A 365 -11.08 -29.27 -3.60
CA LEU A 365 -10.65 -30.66 -3.53
C LEU A 365 -11.17 -31.42 -4.75
N LEU A 366 -10.25 -32.06 -5.45
CA LEU A 366 -10.55 -32.96 -6.57
C LEU A 366 -10.32 -34.41 -6.14
N ASN A 367 -10.99 -35.35 -6.80
CA ASN A 367 -10.92 -36.77 -6.53
C ASN A 367 -11.09 -37.05 -5.03
N ALA A 368 -12.08 -36.44 -4.44
CA ALA A 368 -12.27 -36.46 -3.01
C ALA A 368 -13.16 -37.61 -2.55
N GLU A 369 -12.87 -38.06 -1.34
CA GLU A 369 -13.68 -39.02 -0.58
C GLU A 369 -14.33 -38.30 0.59
N ILE A 370 -15.57 -38.66 0.91
CA ILE A 370 -16.33 -38.11 2.04
C ILE A 370 -16.77 -39.22 2.99
N VAL A 371 -16.63 -38.94 4.27
CA VAL A 371 -17.10 -39.82 5.34
C VAL A 371 -17.92 -38.95 6.32
N LYS A 372 -19.15 -39.40 6.62
CA LYS A 372 -19.95 -38.80 7.68
C LYS A 372 -19.33 -39.19 9.02
N LEU A 373 -19.25 -38.22 9.92
CA LEU A 373 -18.82 -38.41 11.30
C LEU A 373 -20.05 -38.49 12.20
N ASP A 374 -20.03 -39.44 13.13
CA ASP A 374 -21.10 -39.65 14.12
C ASP A 374 -21.18 -38.49 15.14
#